data_1f856d8d2f6bc82f1512326cb8b388a9
#
_entry.id   1f856d8d2f6bc82f1512326cb8b388a9
#
_cell.length_a   1.000
_cell.length_b   1.000
_cell.length_c   1.000
_cell.angle_alpha   90.00
_cell.angle_beta   90.00
_cell.angle_gamma   90.00
#
_symmetry.space_group_name_H-M   'P 1'
#
loop_
_entity.id
_entity.type
_entity.pdbx_description
1 polymer ?
#
loop_
_entity_poly.entity_id
_entity_poly.type
_entity_poly.pdbx_seq_one_letter_code
_entity_poly.pdbx_strand_id
1 'polypeptide(L)'
;QRHLQAWKACDADLIGRFAALQRLEVVDLLTCGATHGYLPLLRQHPEAVRGQLRTAVREHQRLIGERPLGIWLPECAYYEGLDQWMRDAGLRYTVLDGHGLLHARPRPRYGVYAPICSRNGVAFFGRDSEATLPVWSARDGYPGHPSYREFHRDLGWDLPVEDLQPLGLDQPRPLGLKLHAVTTHSAP
;
A
#
# COMPACT_ATOMS: atom_id res chain seq x y z
N GLN A 1 1.41 -24.34 -3.80
CA GLN A 1 0.45 -24.96 -4.74
C GLN A 1 -0.90 -24.23 -4.74
N ARG A 2 -1.51 -23.96 -3.58
CA ARG A 2 -2.83 -23.29 -3.45
C ARG A 2 -2.86 -21.90 -4.11
N HIS A 3 -1.84 -21.07 -3.92
CA HIS A 3 -1.76 -19.75 -4.56
C HIS A 3 -1.56 -19.84 -6.08
N LEU A 4 -0.77 -20.80 -6.55
CA LEU A 4 -0.61 -21.04 -7.99
C LEU A 4 -1.91 -21.49 -8.65
N GLN A 5 -2.70 -22.35 -7.96
CA GLN A 5 -4.02 -22.77 -8.42
C GLN A 5 -4.99 -21.57 -8.50
N ALA A 6 -5.03 -20.72 -7.46
CA ALA A 6 -5.84 -19.52 -7.45
C ALA A 6 -5.46 -18.54 -8.59
N TRP A 7 -4.16 -18.36 -8.85
CA TRP A 7 -3.68 -17.54 -9.95
C TRP A 7 -4.08 -18.13 -11.32
N LYS A 8 -3.94 -19.44 -11.51
CA LYS A 8 -4.39 -20.11 -12.76
C LYS A 8 -5.91 -20.04 -12.92
N ALA A 9 -6.67 -20.13 -11.84
CA ALA A 9 -8.13 -20.02 -11.86
C ALA A 9 -8.67 -18.65 -12.25
N CYS A 10 -7.82 -17.62 -12.27
CA CYS A 10 -8.14 -16.28 -12.79
C CYS A 10 -7.39 -15.96 -14.11
N ASP A 11 -7.06 -16.99 -14.89
CA ASP A 11 -6.36 -16.87 -16.18
C ASP A 11 -5.07 -16.05 -16.09
N ALA A 12 -4.40 -16.08 -14.95
CA ALA A 12 -3.20 -15.30 -14.63
C ALA A 12 -3.43 -13.76 -14.69
N ASP A 13 -4.69 -13.31 -14.71
CA ASP A 13 -5.07 -11.90 -14.80
C ASP A 13 -5.57 -11.37 -13.43
N LEU A 14 -4.64 -11.12 -12.51
CA LEU A 14 -4.97 -10.51 -11.22
C LEU A 14 -5.42 -9.05 -11.39
N ILE A 15 -4.83 -8.31 -12.31
CA ILE A 15 -5.17 -6.90 -12.56
C ILE A 15 -6.62 -6.79 -13.03
N GLY A 16 -7.03 -7.61 -13.98
CA GLY A 16 -8.42 -7.66 -14.45
C GLY A 16 -9.40 -8.03 -13.34
N ARG A 17 -9.00 -8.87 -12.38
CA ARG A 17 -9.83 -9.18 -11.19
C ARG A 17 -10.03 -7.97 -10.29
N PHE A 18 -8.98 -7.20 -10.01
CA PHE A 18 -9.10 -5.95 -9.26
C PHE A 18 -9.92 -4.92 -10.02
N ALA A 19 -9.71 -4.77 -11.33
CA ALA A 19 -10.50 -3.88 -12.17
C ALA A 19 -11.99 -4.27 -12.17
N ALA A 20 -12.30 -5.56 -12.14
CA ALA A 20 -13.68 -6.04 -12.02
C ALA A 20 -14.32 -5.65 -10.67
N LEU A 21 -13.59 -5.74 -9.57
CA LEU A 21 -14.06 -5.31 -8.25
C LEU A 21 -14.30 -3.79 -8.20
N GLN A 22 -13.47 -3.00 -8.88
CA GLN A 22 -13.69 -1.55 -9.01
C GLN A 22 -14.97 -1.24 -9.79
N ARG A 23 -15.20 -1.91 -10.93
CA ARG A 23 -16.44 -1.75 -11.71
C ARG A 23 -17.71 -2.13 -10.95
N LEU A 24 -17.58 -3.06 -9.99
CA LEU A 24 -18.66 -3.44 -9.08
C LEU A 24 -18.79 -2.50 -7.88
N GLU A 25 -17.98 -1.45 -7.82
CA GLU A 25 -17.93 -0.48 -6.72
C GLU A 25 -17.65 -1.11 -5.35
N VAL A 26 -17.00 -2.29 -5.33
CA VAL A 26 -16.60 -2.98 -4.09
C VAL A 26 -15.29 -2.42 -3.53
N VAL A 27 -14.41 -1.94 -4.41
CA VAL A 27 -13.12 -1.33 -4.07
C VAL A 27 -12.90 -0.08 -4.90
N ASP A 28 -12.16 0.88 -4.36
CA ASP A 28 -11.59 1.99 -5.11
C ASP A 28 -10.06 1.82 -5.18
N LEU A 29 -9.55 1.63 -6.39
CA LEU A 29 -8.13 1.37 -6.62
C LEU A 29 -7.37 2.69 -6.70
N LEU A 30 -6.47 2.88 -5.77
CA LEU A 30 -5.56 4.02 -5.76
C LEU A 30 -4.39 3.79 -6.72
N THR A 31 -3.92 4.87 -7.36
CA THR A 31 -2.58 4.85 -7.96
C THR A 31 -1.51 5.21 -6.91
N CYS A 32 -0.24 5.20 -7.33
CA CYS A 32 0.89 5.68 -6.54
C CYS A 32 1.78 6.55 -7.44
N GLY A 33 2.81 7.20 -6.90
CA GLY A 33 3.83 7.85 -7.73
C GLY A 33 4.49 6.85 -8.68
N ALA A 34 4.74 7.22 -9.93
CA ALA A 34 5.15 6.29 -11.00
C ALA A 34 6.36 5.41 -10.66
N THR A 35 7.32 5.95 -9.92
CA THR A 35 8.52 5.23 -9.45
C THR A 35 8.63 5.24 -7.92
N HIS A 36 7.53 5.48 -7.23
CA HIS A 36 7.50 5.64 -5.78
C HIS A 36 8.46 6.73 -5.26
N GLY A 37 8.71 7.76 -6.09
CA GLY A 37 9.62 8.86 -5.75
C GLY A 37 9.07 9.69 -4.58
N TYR A 38 9.91 10.00 -3.60
CA TYR A 38 9.53 10.83 -2.45
C TYR A 38 9.33 12.29 -2.90
N LEU A 39 8.07 12.67 -3.12
CA LEU A 39 7.70 13.93 -3.77
C LEU A 39 8.22 15.19 -3.09
N PRO A 40 8.31 15.27 -1.73
CA PRO A 40 8.90 16.44 -1.08
C PRO A 40 10.35 16.73 -1.48
N LEU A 41 11.17 15.71 -1.74
CA LEU A 41 12.53 15.89 -2.24
C LEU A 41 12.57 16.34 -3.71
N LEU A 42 11.55 15.98 -4.49
CA LEU A 42 11.40 16.38 -5.88
C LEU A 42 10.79 17.79 -6.05
N ARG A 43 10.38 18.43 -4.96
CA ARG A 43 9.70 19.73 -4.98
C ARG A 43 10.45 20.82 -5.75
N GLN A 44 11.80 20.77 -5.75
CA GLN A 44 12.63 21.70 -6.49
C GLN A 44 12.58 21.50 -8.02
N HIS A 45 12.02 20.39 -8.47
CA HIS A 45 11.88 19.99 -9.87
C HIS A 45 10.41 19.71 -10.20
N PRO A 46 9.58 20.75 -10.40
CA PRO A 46 8.14 20.61 -10.61
C PRO A 46 7.78 19.66 -11.75
N GLU A 47 8.60 19.61 -12.80
CA GLU A 47 8.41 18.71 -13.96
C GLU A 47 8.54 17.25 -13.55
N ALA A 48 9.46 16.92 -12.63
CA ALA A 48 9.62 15.58 -12.11
C ALA A 48 8.38 15.17 -11.29
N VAL A 49 7.86 16.07 -10.42
CA VAL A 49 6.63 15.83 -9.67
C VAL A 49 5.45 15.59 -10.61
N ARG A 50 5.27 16.45 -11.62
CA ARG A 50 4.22 16.29 -12.64
C ARG A 50 4.39 15.00 -13.43
N GLY A 51 5.62 14.63 -13.75
CA GLY A 51 5.98 13.37 -14.41
C GLY A 51 5.54 12.18 -13.59
N GLN A 52 5.86 12.14 -12.29
CA GLN A 52 5.44 11.09 -11.35
C GLN A 52 3.92 10.93 -11.33
N LEU A 53 3.16 12.01 -11.19
CA LEU A 53 1.70 11.96 -11.10
C LEU A 53 1.06 11.57 -12.44
N ARG A 54 1.46 12.20 -13.54
CA ARG A 54 0.84 11.94 -14.86
C ARG A 54 1.12 10.54 -15.39
N THR A 55 2.35 10.06 -15.21
CA THR A 55 2.70 8.70 -15.62
C THR A 55 1.94 7.68 -14.80
N ALA A 56 1.82 7.89 -13.48
CA ALA A 56 1.04 7.03 -12.62
C ALA A 56 -0.44 6.94 -13.05
N VAL A 57 -1.08 8.08 -13.33
CA VAL A 57 -2.48 8.13 -13.80
C VAL A 57 -2.64 7.42 -15.14
N ARG A 58 -1.70 7.62 -16.08
CA ARG A 58 -1.74 6.96 -17.40
C ARG A 58 -1.59 5.45 -17.29
N GLU A 59 -0.63 4.97 -16.49
CA GLU A 59 -0.42 3.54 -16.29
C GLU A 59 -1.60 2.90 -15.55
N HIS A 60 -2.15 3.55 -14.55
CA HIS A 60 -3.36 3.07 -13.89
C HIS A 60 -4.50 2.92 -14.91
N GLN A 61 -4.76 3.95 -15.71
CA GLN A 61 -5.79 3.91 -16.75
C GLN A 61 -5.53 2.80 -17.79
N ARG A 62 -4.27 2.59 -18.17
CA ARG A 62 -3.90 1.54 -19.12
C ARG A 62 -4.15 0.14 -18.55
N LEU A 63 -3.88 -0.08 -17.27
CA LEU A 63 -3.98 -1.38 -16.62
C LEU A 63 -5.41 -1.71 -16.13
N ILE A 64 -6.09 -0.73 -15.57
CA ILE A 64 -7.41 -0.90 -14.92
C ILE A 64 -8.56 -0.56 -15.88
N GLY A 65 -8.30 0.28 -16.89
CA GLY A 65 -9.31 0.76 -17.84
C GLY A 65 -9.96 2.08 -17.46
N GLU A 66 -9.80 2.53 -16.20
CA GLU A 66 -10.38 3.74 -15.65
C GLU A 66 -9.31 4.66 -15.05
N ARG A 67 -9.62 5.94 -14.93
CA ARG A 67 -8.71 6.89 -14.27
C ARG A 67 -8.85 6.77 -12.76
N PRO A 68 -7.73 6.76 -12.01
CA PRO A 68 -7.81 6.76 -10.55
C PRO A 68 -8.34 8.11 -10.04
N LEU A 69 -9.16 8.07 -9.03
CA LEU A 69 -9.56 9.27 -8.28
C LEU A 69 -8.61 9.56 -7.11
N GLY A 70 -8.04 8.52 -6.54
CA GLY A 70 -7.14 8.61 -5.40
C GLY A 70 -5.69 8.25 -5.73
N ILE A 71 -4.79 8.74 -4.89
CA ILE A 71 -3.37 8.39 -4.93
C ILE A 71 -2.85 8.10 -3.54
N TRP A 72 -2.05 7.05 -3.43
CA TRP A 72 -1.17 6.87 -2.29
C TRP A 72 0.13 7.64 -2.53
N LEU A 73 0.31 8.74 -1.81
CA LEU A 73 1.58 9.47 -1.87
C LEU A 73 2.68 8.61 -1.23
N PRO A 74 3.84 8.46 -1.89
CA PRO A 74 4.97 7.75 -1.31
C PRO A 74 5.27 8.23 0.12
N GLU A 75 5.28 7.29 1.09
CA GLU A 75 5.45 7.53 2.53
C GLU A 75 4.39 8.47 3.14
N CYS A 76 3.20 8.56 2.56
CA CYS A 76 2.14 9.51 2.95
C CYS A 76 2.64 10.98 2.98
N ALA A 77 3.68 11.28 2.22
CA ALA A 77 4.38 12.57 2.30
C ALA A 77 3.74 13.62 1.40
N TYR A 78 3.35 14.71 2.03
CA TYR A 78 2.75 15.86 1.40
C TYR A 78 3.58 17.13 1.65
N TYR A 79 3.53 18.07 0.74
CA TYR A 79 4.01 19.44 0.92
C TYR A 79 3.00 20.43 0.34
N GLU A 80 2.98 21.65 0.86
CA GLU A 80 2.06 22.69 0.44
C GLU A 80 2.17 22.98 -1.05
N GLY A 81 1.04 22.95 -1.77
CA GLY A 81 0.94 23.15 -3.22
C GLY A 81 0.95 21.85 -4.05
N LEU A 82 1.28 20.70 -3.46
CA LEU A 82 1.21 19.42 -4.18
C LEU A 82 -0.22 19.08 -4.62
N ASP A 83 -1.21 19.48 -3.86
CA ASP A 83 -2.64 19.29 -4.15
C ASP A 83 -3.06 19.95 -5.48
N GLN A 84 -2.43 21.05 -5.89
CA GLN A 84 -2.64 21.64 -7.22
C GLN A 84 -2.22 20.66 -8.33
N TRP A 85 -1.02 20.08 -8.22
CA TRP A 85 -0.54 19.10 -9.20
C TRP A 85 -1.39 17.82 -9.22
N MET A 86 -1.87 17.40 -8.06
CA MET A 86 -2.81 16.28 -7.94
C MET A 86 -4.11 16.61 -8.68
N ARG A 87 -4.67 17.79 -8.43
CA ARG A 87 -5.88 18.27 -9.10
C ARG A 87 -5.74 18.32 -10.61
N ASP A 88 -4.62 18.86 -11.10
CA ASP A 88 -4.30 18.96 -12.52
C ASP A 88 -4.13 17.59 -13.19
N ALA A 89 -3.68 16.59 -12.43
CA ALA A 89 -3.62 15.21 -12.86
C ALA A 89 -4.97 14.47 -12.80
N GLY A 90 -6.03 15.10 -12.28
CA GLY A 90 -7.36 14.54 -12.12
C GLY A 90 -7.59 13.79 -10.81
N LEU A 91 -6.61 13.80 -9.90
CA LEU A 91 -6.69 13.16 -8.60
C LEU A 91 -7.52 14.02 -7.63
N ARG A 92 -8.32 13.37 -6.80
CA ARG A 92 -9.29 14.01 -5.92
C ARG A 92 -9.02 13.78 -4.44
N TYR A 93 -8.30 12.72 -4.09
CA TYR A 93 -8.00 12.42 -2.70
C TYR A 93 -6.69 11.66 -2.50
N THR A 94 -6.20 11.71 -1.29
CA THR A 94 -5.06 10.93 -0.80
C THR A 94 -5.21 10.63 0.68
N VAL A 95 -4.36 9.73 1.16
CA VAL A 95 -4.24 9.41 2.58
C VAL A 95 -2.94 9.98 3.11
N LEU A 96 -2.99 10.65 4.25
CA LEU A 96 -1.83 11.18 4.97
C LEU A 96 -1.68 10.49 6.31
N ASP A 97 -0.49 10.56 6.88
CA ASP A 97 -0.31 10.16 8.27
C ASP A 97 -1.13 11.06 9.19
N GLY A 98 -1.68 10.48 10.27
CA GLY A 98 -2.60 11.17 11.18
C GLY A 98 -2.06 12.49 11.72
N HIS A 99 -0.76 12.57 12.04
CA HIS A 99 -0.15 13.81 12.52
C HIS A 99 -0.22 14.95 11.49
N GLY A 100 -0.14 14.63 10.18
CA GLY A 100 -0.26 15.62 9.11
C GLY A 100 -1.61 16.33 9.11
N LEU A 101 -2.69 15.60 9.44
CA LEU A 101 -4.02 16.20 9.59
C LEU A 101 -4.17 16.91 10.94
N LEU A 102 -3.76 16.28 12.03
CA LEU A 102 -3.97 16.82 13.38
C LEU A 102 -3.28 18.16 13.60
N HIS A 103 -2.19 18.43 12.88
CA HIS A 103 -1.45 19.70 12.92
C HIS A 103 -1.84 20.68 11.82
N ALA A 104 -2.83 20.36 10.97
CA ALA A 104 -3.34 21.27 9.95
C ALA A 104 -3.93 22.55 10.55
N ARG A 105 -3.95 23.62 9.76
CA ARG A 105 -4.54 24.91 10.16
C ARG A 105 -5.61 25.34 9.14
N PRO A 106 -6.88 25.53 9.53
CA PRO A 106 -7.42 25.30 10.87
C PRO A 106 -7.37 23.83 11.29
N ARG A 107 -7.41 23.55 12.60
CA ARG A 107 -7.43 22.17 13.08
C ARG A 107 -8.69 21.45 12.63
N PRO A 108 -8.60 20.20 12.15
CA PRO A 108 -9.76 19.41 11.81
C PRO A 108 -10.70 19.21 13.00
N ARG A 109 -11.99 19.48 12.81
CA ARG A 109 -13.00 19.34 13.87
C ARG A 109 -13.11 17.90 14.40
N TYR A 110 -12.94 16.92 13.51
CA TYR A 110 -13.11 15.50 13.83
C TYR A 110 -11.79 14.72 13.83
N GLY A 111 -10.66 15.41 13.97
CA GLY A 111 -9.35 14.75 13.95
C GLY A 111 -9.10 13.99 12.65
N VAL A 112 -8.75 12.72 12.75
CA VAL A 112 -8.52 11.82 11.60
C VAL A 112 -9.80 11.11 11.11
N TYR A 113 -10.90 11.25 11.84
CA TYR A 113 -12.16 10.51 11.58
C TYR A 113 -13.06 11.14 10.53
N ALA A 114 -12.64 12.25 9.93
CA ALA A 114 -13.29 12.84 8.77
C ALA A 114 -12.24 13.47 7.86
N PRO A 115 -12.42 13.39 6.53
CA PRO A 115 -11.50 14.01 5.60
C PRO A 115 -11.58 15.54 5.70
N ILE A 116 -10.47 16.21 5.39
CA ILE A 116 -10.40 17.64 5.15
C ILE A 116 -10.13 17.91 3.68
N CYS A 117 -10.65 19.01 3.16
CA CYS A 117 -10.41 19.41 1.77
C CYS A 117 -9.45 20.59 1.71
N SER A 118 -8.51 20.53 0.77
CA SER A 118 -7.70 21.69 0.41
C SER A 118 -8.52 22.72 -0.37
N ARG A 119 -7.96 23.92 -0.51
CA ARG A 119 -8.56 24.98 -1.36
C ARG A 119 -8.67 24.56 -2.82
N ASN A 120 -7.81 23.67 -3.27
CA ASN A 120 -7.83 23.12 -4.63
C ASN A 120 -8.81 21.95 -4.80
N GLY A 121 -9.59 21.61 -3.77
CA GLY A 121 -10.63 20.59 -3.83
C GLY A 121 -10.09 19.16 -3.82
N VAL A 122 -8.94 18.93 -3.19
CA VAL A 122 -8.40 17.59 -2.91
C VAL A 122 -8.73 17.22 -1.47
N ALA A 123 -9.29 16.04 -1.26
CA ALA A 123 -9.62 15.53 0.06
C ALA A 123 -8.41 14.76 0.65
N PHE A 124 -8.15 15.00 1.92
CA PHE A 124 -7.12 14.32 2.70
C PHE A 124 -7.77 13.48 3.78
N PHE A 125 -7.52 12.19 3.74
CA PHE A 125 -7.90 11.24 4.79
C PHE A 125 -6.71 11.01 5.72
N GLY A 126 -6.96 10.99 7.02
CA GLY A 126 -5.92 10.70 8.02
C GLY A 126 -5.86 9.22 8.35
N ARG A 127 -4.65 8.66 8.46
CA ARG A 127 -4.47 7.33 9.04
C ARG A 127 -4.79 7.39 10.53
N ASP A 128 -5.60 6.46 10.99
CA ASP A 128 -5.81 6.21 12.40
C ASP A 128 -4.67 5.34 12.94
N SER A 129 -3.81 5.91 13.78
CA SER A 129 -2.66 5.20 14.34
C SER A 129 -3.09 4.05 15.26
N GLU A 130 -4.18 4.21 16.00
CA GLU A 130 -4.67 3.17 16.91
C GLU A 130 -5.15 1.92 16.15
N ALA A 131 -5.79 2.11 15.01
CA ALA A 131 -6.22 1.01 14.15
C ALA A 131 -5.07 0.47 13.27
N THR A 132 -4.15 1.32 12.85
CA THR A 132 -3.13 0.96 11.86
C THR A 132 -1.95 0.21 12.47
N LEU A 133 -1.42 0.68 13.60
CA LEU A 133 -0.23 0.08 14.22
C LEU A 133 -0.40 -1.41 14.58
N PRO A 134 -1.52 -1.86 15.16
CA PRO A 134 -1.73 -3.27 15.44
C PRO A 134 -1.72 -4.15 14.19
N VAL A 135 -2.01 -3.60 13.01
CA VAL A 135 -2.10 -4.37 11.76
C VAL A 135 -0.74 -4.54 11.09
N TRP A 136 0.12 -3.52 11.06
CA TRP A 136 1.34 -3.59 10.25
C TRP A 136 2.65 -3.44 11.01
N SER A 137 2.64 -2.93 12.27
CA SER A 137 3.87 -2.72 13.01
C SER A 137 4.54 -4.05 13.34
N ALA A 138 5.82 -4.17 12.96
CA ALA A 138 6.63 -5.31 13.33
C ALA A 138 6.99 -5.34 14.83
N ARG A 139 6.82 -4.21 15.53
CA ARG A 139 7.12 -4.07 16.96
C ARG A 139 5.87 -4.16 17.83
N ASP A 140 4.85 -3.38 17.47
CA ASP A 140 3.67 -3.16 18.31
C ASP A 140 2.42 -3.85 17.77
N GLY A 141 2.53 -4.50 16.59
CA GLY A 141 1.42 -5.14 15.91
C GLY A 141 1.57 -6.65 15.76
N TYR A 142 0.53 -7.28 15.23
CA TYR A 142 0.50 -8.71 14.99
C TYR A 142 1.63 -9.24 14.10
N PRO A 143 2.20 -8.48 13.13
CA PRO A 143 3.30 -8.98 12.31
C PRO A 143 4.56 -9.32 13.09
N GLY A 144 4.78 -8.67 14.24
CA GLY A 144 5.89 -8.96 15.14
C GLY A 144 5.53 -9.92 16.27
N HIS A 145 4.26 -10.25 16.44
CA HIS A 145 3.82 -11.10 17.55
C HIS A 145 4.11 -12.59 17.27
N PRO A 146 4.80 -13.30 18.19
CA PRO A 146 5.26 -14.67 17.95
C PRO A 146 4.13 -15.67 17.63
N SER A 147 2.90 -15.41 18.11
CA SER A 147 1.75 -16.25 17.83
C SER A 147 1.19 -16.10 16.41
N TYR A 148 1.55 -15.04 15.69
CA TYR A 148 1.02 -14.77 14.33
C TYR A 148 2.10 -14.85 13.26
N ARG A 149 3.30 -14.33 13.55
CA ARG A 149 4.38 -14.34 12.59
C ARG A 149 5.75 -14.30 13.29
N GLU A 150 6.62 -15.22 12.91
CA GLU A 150 8.02 -15.15 13.30
C GLU A 150 8.77 -14.22 12.34
N PHE A 151 9.00 -12.99 12.77
CA PHE A 151 9.55 -11.94 11.92
C PHE A 151 11.00 -12.21 11.49
N HIS A 152 11.80 -12.81 12.36
CA HIS A 152 13.24 -13.03 12.13
C HIS A 152 13.56 -14.38 11.48
N ARG A 153 12.63 -15.32 11.46
CA ARG A 153 12.79 -16.63 10.84
C ARG A 153 12.42 -16.61 9.36
N ASP A 154 13.04 -17.49 8.62
CA ASP A 154 12.79 -17.68 7.19
C ASP A 154 12.80 -19.17 6.87
N LEU A 155 11.82 -19.66 6.12
CA LEU A 155 11.72 -21.08 5.75
C LEU A 155 12.99 -21.60 5.07
N GLY A 156 13.71 -20.74 4.34
CA GLY A 156 14.96 -21.12 3.71
C GLY A 156 16.11 -21.43 4.69
N TRP A 157 16.00 -20.99 5.95
CA TRP A 157 16.92 -21.35 7.04
C TRP A 157 16.40 -22.50 7.90
N ASP A 158 15.08 -22.64 7.98
CA ASP A 158 14.41 -23.54 8.93
C ASP A 158 14.05 -24.90 8.35
N LEU A 159 13.95 -25.00 7.01
CA LEU A 159 13.68 -26.28 6.34
C LEU A 159 14.95 -27.13 6.23
N PRO A 160 14.81 -28.45 6.33
CA PRO A 160 15.86 -29.40 5.99
C PRO A 160 16.27 -29.25 4.52
N VAL A 161 17.54 -29.57 4.20
CA VAL A 161 18.09 -29.44 2.83
C VAL A 161 17.31 -30.28 1.83
N GLU A 162 16.82 -31.45 2.24
CA GLU A 162 15.98 -32.34 1.41
C GLU A 162 14.69 -31.67 0.95
N ASP A 163 14.11 -30.78 1.74
CA ASP A 163 12.90 -30.01 1.39
C ASP A 163 13.21 -28.77 0.53
N LEU A 164 14.47 -28.31 0.54
CA LEU A 164 14.95 -27.20 -0.29
C LEU A 164 15.34 -27.65 -1.70
N GLN A 165 15.82 -28.89 -1.86
CA GLN A 165 16.27 -29.42 -3.16
C GLN A 165 15.19 -29.37 -4.27
N PRO A 166 13.90 -29.72 -4.01
CA PRO A 166 12.84 -29.56 -5.00
C PRO A 166 12.60 -28.13 -5.45
N LEU A 167 13.10 -27.14 -4.70
CA LEU A 167 13.06 -25.72 -5.01
C LEU A 167 14.32 -25.25 -5.78
N GLY A 168 15.23 -26.17 -6.11
CA GLY A 168 16.50 -25.87 -6.77
C GLY A 168 17.55 -25.26 -5.84
N LEU A 169 17.49 -25.57 -4.55
CA LEU A 169 18.37 -25.03 -3.51
C LEU A 169 19.21 -26.13 -2.89
N ASP A 170 20.52 -26.04 -3.03
CA ASP A 170 21.48 -27.02 -2.51
C ASP A 170 21.93 -26.71 -1.06
N GLN A 171 21.63 -25.51 -0.58
CA GLN A 171 22.00 -25.05 0.76
C GLN A 171 21.01 -24.02 1.29
N PRO A 172 20.89 -23.87 2.63
CA PRO A 172 20.03 -22.86 3.25
C PRO A 172 20.39 -21.44 2.80
N ARG A 173 19.35 -20.68 2.49
CA ARG A 173 19.44 -19.23 2.17
C ARG A 173 18.10 -18.54 2.41
N PRO A 174 18.06 -17.21 2.61
CA PRO A 174 16.81 -16.52 2.78
C PRO A 174 15.93 -16.60 1.50
N LEU A 175 14.70 -17.03 1.67
CA LEU A 175 13.69 -17.12 0.61
C LEU A 175 12.64 -16.01 0.68
N GLY A 176 12.65 -15.21 1.75
CA GLY A 176 11.58 -14.25 2.03
C GLY A 176 10.27 -14.90 2.50
N LEU A 177 10.28 -16.20 2.74
CA LEU A 177 9.11 -16.95 3.20
C LEU A 177 9.11 -17.02 4.73
N LYS A 178 8.17 -16.31 5.34
CA LYS A 178 8.02 -16.25 6.79
C LYS A 178 7.11 -17.34 7.31
N LEU A 179 7.48 -17.90 8.47
CA LEU A 179 6.60 -18.79 9.22
C LEU A 179 5.44 -17.99 9.83
N HIS A 180 4.26 -18.51 9.71
CA HIS A 180 3.08 -17.99 10.38
C HIS A 180 2.58 -19.04 11.37
N ALA A 181 2.40 -18.61 12.62
CA ALA A 181 1.68 -19.43 13.56
C ALA A 181 0.21 -19.54 13.10
N VAL A 182 -0.28 -20.75 12.98
CA VAL A 182 -1.69 -20.99 12.69
C VAL A 182 -2.45 -20.86 14.01
N THR A 183 -3.27 -19.83 14.15
CA THR A 183 -4.20 -19.71 15.27
C THR A 183 -5.33 -20.71 15.05
N THR A 184 -5.12 -21.95 15.45
CA THR A 184 -6.17 -22.96 15.48
C THR A 184 -6.75 -23.01 16.88
N HIS A 185 -8.01 -23.42 16.99
CA HIS A 185 -8.71 -23.64 18.28
C HIS A 185 -8.09 -24.71 19.15
N SER A 186 -7.01 -25.33 18.72
CA SER A 186 -6.26 -26.40 19.41
C SER A 186 -4.91 -25.93 19.93
N ALA A 187 -4.62 -24.65 19.97
CA ALA A 187 -3.47 -24.15 20.73
C ALA A 187 -3.79 -24.25 22.22
N PRO A 188 -2.91 -24.83 23.03
CA PRO A 188 -3.12 -25.02 24.47
C PRO A 188 -3.24 -23.71 25.21
#